data_c61bccb57ccb05a287b956423aabd2ca
#
_entry.id   c61bccb57ccb05a287b956423aabd2ca
#
_cell.length_a   1.000
_cell.length_b   1.000
_cell.length_c   1.000
_cell.angle_alpha   90.00
_cell.angle_beta   90.00
_cell.angle_gamma   90.00
#
_symmetry.space_group_name_H-M   'P 1'
#
loop_
_entity.id
_entity.type
_entity.pdbx_description
1 polymer ?
#
loop_
_entity_poly.entity_id
_entity_poly.type
_entity_poly.pdbx_seq_one_letter_code
_entity_poly.pdbx_strand_id
1 'polypeptide(L)'
;MPESRLVRIERLGHIAESREIQLEYIAWIDSMLKRKHGISLTVDSINQLMDEVMTDWPLYSGHQGRFFLAYIGKSVGGMAGIKYVSRNVCELKRLYVSPLHRRVGLGRSLIERLLSGARILGYSKVRLETLDFMEAAIRLYESLGFVRIPEFEGTEGRAYGIQEHEIYFSIDL
;
A
#
# COMPACT_ATOMS: atom_id res chain seq x y z
N MET A 1 -4.99 21.95 13.56
CA MET A 1 -4.69 20.51 13.37
C MET A 1 -3.19 20.39 13.15
N PRO A 2 -2.51 19.37 13.65
CA PRO A 2 -1.08 19.21 13.37
C PRO A 2 -0.86 19.08 11.85
N GLU A 3 0.18 19.74 11.37
CA GLU A 3 0.53 19.77 9.96
C GLU A 3 0.91 18.37 9.47
N SER A 4 0.33 17.92 8.36
CA SER A 4 0.69 16.64 7.73
C SER A 4 1.75 16.86 6.66
N ARG A 5 2.76 16.00 6.61
CA ARG A 5 3.86 16.05 5.66
C ARG A 5 4.08 14.68 5.02
N LEU A 6 4.13 14.61 3.68
CA LEU A 6 4.54 13.42 2.96
C LEU A 6 6.06 13.47 2.71
N VAL A 7 6.76 12.45 3.18
CA VAL A 7 8.19 12.29 3.00
C VAL A 7 8.47 11.09 2.11
N ARG A 8 9.15 11.33 0.99
CA ARG A 8 9.63 10.25 0.12
C ARG A 8 10.80 9.55 0.80
N ILE A 9 10.73 8.23 0.85
CA ILE A 9 11.82 7.39 1.32
C ILE A 9 12.73 7.06 0.15
N GLU A 10 14.00 7.45 0.25
CA GLU A 10 14.99 7.29 -0.82
C GLU A 10 16.10 6.30 -0.47
N ARG A 11 16.23 5.94 0.80
CA ARG A 11 17.31 5.06 1.30
C ARG A 11 16.73 3.97 2.19
N LEU A 12 17.35 2.80 2.14
CA LEU A 12 16.98 1.64 2.95
C LEU A 12 16.94 1.96 4.46
N GLY A 13 17.88 2.78 4.95
CA GLY A 13 17.89 3.21 6.35
C GLY A 13 16.63 3.96 6.81
N HIS A 14 15.95 4.67 5.91
CA HIS A 14 14.70 5.35 6.23
C HIS A 14 13.50 4.40 6.32
N ILE A 15 13.61 3.18 5.78
CA ILE A 15 12.56 2.16 5.90
C ILE A 15 12.42 1.70 7.35
N ALA A 16 13.49 1.73 8.12
CA ALA A 16 13.41 1.43 9.55
C ALA A 16 12.37 2.30 10.27
N GLU A 17 12.19 3.55 9.82
CA GLU A 17 11.15 4.46 10.34
C GLU A 17 9.71 3.98 10.02
N SER A 18 9.53 3.16 8.98
CA SER A 18 8.24 2.60 8.61
C SER A 18 7.87 1.33 9.39
N ARG A 19 8.82 0.74 10.16
CA ARG A 19 8.64 -0.57 10.78
C ARG A 19 7.41 -0.63 11.70
N GLU A 20 7.22 0.39 12.52
CA GLU A 20 6.09 0.44 13.46
C GLU A 20 4.75 0.50 12.73
N ILE A 21 4.64 1.37 11.71
CA ILE A 21 3.39 1.50 10.93
C ILE A 21 3.12 0.25 10.07
N GLN A 22 4.16 -0.46 9.62
CA GLN A 22 4.02 -1.73 8.92
C GLN A 22 3.49 -2.82 9.85
N LEU A 23 4.02 -2.93 11.06
CA LEU A 23 3.53 -3.87 12.08
C LEU A 23 2.07 -3.57 12.45
N GLU A 24 1.72 -2.29 12.64
CA GLU A 24 0.33 -1.87 12.89
C GLU A 24 -0.59 -2.28 11.73
N TYR A 25 -0.16 -2.10 10.49
CA TYR A 25 -0.90 -2.49 9.30
C TYR A 25 -1.15 -4.00 9.24
N ILE A 26 -0.11 -4.81 9.42
CA ILE A 26 -0.21 -6.28 9.36
C ILE A 26 -1.08 -6.80 10.50
N ALA A 27 -0.91 -6.28 11.72
CA ALA A 27 -1.75 -6.65 12.87
C ALA A 27 -3.23 -6.28 12.65
N TRP A 28 -3.48 -5.14 12.00
CA TRP A 28 -4.83 -4.73 11.62
C TRP A 28 -5.42 -5.68 10.57
N ILE A 29 -4.66 -6.07 9.53
CA ILE A 29 -5.09 -7.06 8.52
C ILE A 29 -5.45 -8.38 9.21
N ASP A 30 -4.55 -8.94 10.02
CA ASP A 30 -4.79 -10.21 10.72
C ASP A 30 -6.06 -10.17 11.58
N SER A 31 -6.23 -9.09 12.36
CA SER A 31 -7.44 -8.89 13.16
C SER A 31 -8.72 -8.84 12.30
N MET A 32 -8.65 -8.22 11.13
CA MET A 32 -9.79 -8.12 10.21
C MET A 32 -10.09 -9.45 9.52
N LEU A 33 -9.06 -10.17 9.04
CA LEU A 33 -9.19 -11.51 8.45
C LEU A 33 -9.83 -12.47 9.44
N LYS A 34 -9.34 -12.48 10.67
CA LYS A 34 -9.90 -13.32 11.75
C LYS A 34 -11.37 -13.00 12.00
N ARG A 35 -11.72 -11.72 12.10
CA ARG A 35 -13.09 -11.26 12.40
C ARG A 35 -14.07 -11.49 11.25
N LYS A 36 -13.64 -11.31 9.99
CA LYS A 36 -14.52 -11.35 8.82
C LYS A 36 -14.58 -12.73 8.18
N HIS A 37 -13.46 -13.46 8.18
CA HIS A 37 -13.32 -14.72 7.45
C HIS A 37 -12.88 -15.90 8.32
N GLY A 38 -12.58 -15.68 9.60
CA GLY A 38 -12.08 -16.75 10.51
C GLY A 38 -10.63 -17.16 10.21
N ILE A 39 -9.91 -16.40 9.37
CA ILE A 39 -8.54 -16.68 8.96
C ILE A 39 -7.58 -15.90 9.85
N SER A 40 -6.49 -16.54 10.28
CA SER A 40 -5.37 -15.87 10.97
C SER A 40 -4.09 -16.11 10.19
N LEU A 41 -3.29 -15.06 10.08
CA LEU A 41 -1.95 -15.17 9.49
C LEU A 41 -1.03 -15.98 10.40
N THR A 42 -0.17 -16.78 9.82
CA THR A 42 0.88 -17.47 10.57
C THR A 42 2.01 -16.52 10.95
N VAL A 43 2.81 -16.88 11.94
CA VAL A 43 4.00 -16.10 12.30
C VAL A 43 4.95 -15.95 11.11
N ASP A 44 5.10 -17.02 10.31
CA ASP A 44 5.93 -16.99 9.10
C ASP A 44 5.36 -16.02 8.05
N SER A 45 4.05 -16.01 7.84
CA SER A 45 3.38 -15.05 6.95
C SER A 45 3.59 -13.60 7.41
N ILE A 46 3.50 -13.33 8.72
CA ILE A 46 3.74 -12.01 9.28
C ILE A 46 5.19 -11.58 9.05
N ASN A 47 6.16 -12.46 9.32
CA ASN A 47 7.57 -12.19 9.08
C ASN A 47 7.85 -11.93 7.59
N GLN A 48 7.30 -12.76 6.70
CA GLN A 48 7.42 -12.59 5.26
C GLN A 48 6.87 -11.22 4.80
N LEU A 49 5.67 -10.84 5.25
CA LEU A 49 5.07 -9.53 4.94
C LEU A 49 5.92 -8.35 5.42
N MET A 50 6.59 -8.51 6.58
CA MET A 50 7.51 -7.50 7.11
C MET A 50 8.79 -7.39 6.29
N ASP A 51 9.29 -8.52 5.77
CA ASP A 51 10.54 -8.56 5.01
C ASP A 51 10.34 -8.16 3.55
N GLU A 52 9.12 -8.29 3.00
CA GLU A 52 8.84 -7.98 1.58
C GLU A 52 9.23 -6.55 1.19
N VAL A 53 8.92 -5.54 2.01
CA VAL A 53 9.29 -4.16 1.68
C VAL A 53 10.79 -4.00 1.61
N MET A 54 11.55 -4.71 2.44
CA MET A 54 13.02 -4.67 2.42
C MET A 54 13.57 -5.42 1.20
N THR A 55 13.02 -6.60 0.92
CA THR A 55 13.41 -7.44 -0.22
C THR A 55 13.08 -6.75 -1.54
N ASP A 56 11.88 -6.18 -1.63
CA ASP A 56 11.39 -5.49 -2.83
C ASP A 56 11.86 -4.02 -2.93
N TRP A 57 12.68 -3.55 -1.98
CA TRP A 57 13.11 -2.16 -1.97
C TRP A 57 13.65 -1.63 -3.30
N PRO A 58 14.45 -2.38 -4.08
CA PRO A 58 14.88 -1.93 -5.39
C PRO A 58 13.74 -1.57 -6.34
N LEU A 59 12.58 -2.23 -6.21
CA LEU A 59 11.37 -1.99 -7.01
C LEU A 59 10.59 -0.76 -6.55
N TYR A 60 10.78 -0.31 -5.29
CA TYR A 60 10.16 0.89 -4.72
C TYR A 60 11.02 2.13 -4.82
N SER A 61 12.28 2.01 -5.24
CA SER A 61 13.27 3.09 -5.18
C SER A 61 13.79 3.55 -6.54
N GLY A 62 14.59 4.59 -6.55
CA GLY A 62 15.30 5.08 -7.73
C GLY A 62 14.38 5.54 -8.85
N HIS A 63 14.59 4.97 -10.04
CA HIS A 63 13.85 5.32 -11.27
C HIS A 63 12.62 4.43 -11.51
N GLN A 64 12.37 3.45 -10.64
CA GLN A 64 11.34 2.45 -10.86
C GLN A 64 10.14 2.60 -9.92
N GLY A 65 10.33 3.14 -8.74
CA GLY A 65 9.26 3.22 -7.75
C GLY A 65 9.30 4.46 -6.88
N ARG A 66 8.36 4.52 -5.95
CA ARG A 66 8.23 5.56 -4.93
C ARG A 66 7.67 4.93 -3.67
N PHE A 67 8.19 5.33 -2.52
CA PHE A 67 7.61 5.01 -1.22
C PHE A 67 7.50 6.28 -0.39
N PHE A 68 6.34 6.50 0.21
CA PHE A 68 6.08 7.67 1.05
C PHE A 68 5.68 7.26 2.46
N LEU A 69 6.21 7.98 3.44
CA LEU A 69 5.66 8.04 4.79
C LEU A 69 4.92 9.36 4.96
N ALA A 70 3.77 9.29 5.59
CA ALA A 70 2.97 10.45 5.97
C ALA A 70 3.18 10.73 7.46
N TYR A 71 3.80 11.86 7.77
CA TYR A 71 4.02 12.32 9.14
C TYR A 71 2.88 13.22 9.59
N ILE A 72 2.47 13.05 10.83
CA ILE A 72 1.58 13.95 11.57
C ILE A 72 2.39 14.45 12.77
N GLY A 73 2.84 15.70 12.71
CA GLY A 73 3.85 16.18 13.65
C GLY A 73 5.15 15.37 13.55
N LYS A 74 5.51 14.63 14.61
CA LYS A 74 6.72 13.80 14.66
C LYS A 74 6.45 12.29 14.42
N SER A 75 5.19 11.87 14.36
CA SER A 75 4.83 10.46 14.26
C SER A 75 4.46 10.08 12.82
N VAL A 76 4.80 8.85 12.43
CA VAL A 76 4.34 8.28 11.15
C VAL A 76 2.88 7.87 11.30
N GLY A 77 1.99 8.52 10.55
CA GLY A 77 0.56 8.27 10.56
C GLY A 77 0.03 7.51 9.36
N GLY A 78 0.87 7.24 8.37
CA GLY A 78 0.48 6.47 7.18
C GLY A 78 1.66 6.18 6.26
N MET A 79 1.43 5.27 5.32
CA MET A 79 2.41 4.88 4.31
C MET A 79 1.74 4.46 3.02
N ALA A 80 2.44 4.53 1.91
CA ALA A 80 2.08 3.91 0.64
C ALA A 80 3.28 3.91 -0.32
N GLY A 81 3.29 2.97 -1.27
CA GLY A 81 4.30 2.90 -2.32
C GLY A 81 3.73 2.49 -3.66
N ILE A 82 4.48 2.78 -4.72
CA ILE A 82 4.34 2.14 -6.03
C ILE A 82 5.61 1.36 -6.32
N LYS A 83 5.45 0.10 -6.69
CA LYS A 83 6.56 -0.77 -7.09
C LYS A 83 6.52 -1.06 -8.59
N TYR A 84 7.69 -1.24 -9.17
CA TYR A 84 7.84 -1.63 -10.56
C TYR A 84 7.23 -3.00 -10.83
N VAL A 85 6.51 -3.12 -11.94
CA VAL A 85 6.01 -4.40 -12.48
C VAL A 85 6.55 -4.63 -13.88
N SER A 86 6.39 -3.63 -14.76
CA SER A 86 6.87 -3.66 -16.14
C SER A 86 7.11 -2.23 -16.63
N ARG A 87 7.60 -2.10 -17.87
CA ARG A 87 7.88 -0.79 -18.47
C ARG A 87 6.72 0.21 -18.39
N ASN A 88 5.48 -0.29 -18.47
CA ASN A 88 4.29 0.57 -18.56
C ASN A 88 3.40 0.48 -17.31
N VAL A 89 3.67 -0.47 -16.40
CA VAL A 89 2.79 -0.78 -15.27
C VAL A 89 3.57 -0.73 -13.98
N CYS A 90 3.05 0.01 -13.00
CA CYS A 90 3.46 -0.11 -11.59
C CYS A 90 2.29 -0.55 -10.72
N GLU A 91 2.59 -1.00 -9.52
CA GLU A 91 1.61 -1.51 -8.57
C GLU A 91 1.62 -0.70 -7.28
N LEU A 92 0.46 -0.18 -6.90
CA LEU A 92 0.26 0.50 -5.62
C LEU A 92 0.17 -0.54 -4.51
N LYS A 93 1.03 -0.41 -3.52
CA LYS A 93 1.17 -1.34 -2.40
C LYS A 93 1.22 -0.60 -1.07
N ARG A 94 0.90 -1.32 0.00
CA ARG A 94 1.10 -0.88 1.39
C ARG A 94 0.37 0.43 1.74
N LEU A 95 -0.75 0.76 1.06
CA LEU A 95 -1.55 1.90 1.47
C LEU A 95 -2.17 1.63 2.85
N TYR A 96 -1.69 2.36 3.83
CA TYR A 96 -2.24 2.31 5.17
C TYR A 96 -2.22 3.68 5.84
N VAL A 97 -3.28 3.96 6.60
CA VAL A 97 -3.37 5.13 7.49
C VAL A 97 -3.82 4.62 8.84
N SER A 98 -3.02 4.94 9.86
CA SER A 98 -3.35 4.59 11.25
C SER A 98 -4.74 5.09 11.63
N PRO A 99 -5.56 4.31 12.35
CA PRO A 99 -6.90 4.70 12.78
C PRO A 99 -6.96 6.07 13.45
N LEU A 100 -5.91 6.45 14.17
CA LEU A 100 -5.80 7.75 14.84
C LEU A 100 -5.73 8.95 13.87
N HIS A 101 -5.36 8.70 12.61
CA HIS A 101 -5.11 9.73 11.60
C HIS A 101 -6.00 9.59 10.36
N ARG A 102 -7.08 8.79 10.46
CA ARG A 102 -8.07 8.64 9.38
C ARG A 102 -8.99 9.86 9.29
N ARG A 103 -9.71 9.98 8.16
CA ARG A 103 -10.73 11.02 7.87
C ARG A 103 -10.19 12.45 7.76
N VAL A 104 -8.87 12.62 7.67
CA VAL A 104 -8.22 13.93 7.42
C VAL A 104 -7.63 14.05 6.00
N GLY A 105 -8.02 13.14 5.09
CA GLY A 105 -7.58 13.19 3.68
C GLY A 105 -6.20 12.54 3.40
N LEU A 106 -5.54 11.99 4.41
CA LEU A 106 -4.16 11.49 4.29
C LEU A 106 -4.01 10.37 3.25
N GLY A 107 -4.95 9.41 3.23
CA GLY A 107 -4.93 8.33 2.22
C GLY A 107 -5.07 8.85 0.79
N ARG A 108 -5.95 9.84 0.57
CA ARG A 108 -6.08 10.51 -0.73
C ARG A 108 -4.79 11.19 -1.15
N SER A 109 -4.20 11.98 -0.25
CA SER A 109 -2.94 12.69 -0.52
C SER A 109 -1.79 11.73 -0.87
N LEU A 110 -1.71 10.57 -0.19
CA LEU A 110 -0.73 9.52 -0.51
C LEU A 110 -0.93 8.98 -1.93
N ILE A 111 -2.17 8.58 -2.29
CA ILE A 111 -2.45 8.04 -3.63
C ILE A 111 -2.20 9.09 -4.71
N GLU A 112 -2.70 10.30 -4.56
CA GLU A 112 -2.50 11.38 -5.55
C GLU A 112 -1.02 11.68 -5.78
N ARG A 113 -0.22 11.66 -4.70
CA ARG A 113 1.23 11.83 -4.79
C ARG A 113 1.90 10.68 -5.53
N LEU A 114 1.44 9.43 -5.30
CA LEU A 114 1.95 8.26 -6.01
C LEU A 114 1.55 8.25 -7.48
N LEU A 115 0.31 8.61 -7.83
CA LEU A 115 -0.15 8.73 -9.22
C LEU A 115 0.65 9.79 -9.98
N SER A 116 0.91 10.94 -9.36
CA SER A 116 1.82 11.95 -9.91
C SER A 116 3.23 11.39 -10.12
N GLY A 117 3.74 10.66 -9.14
CA GLY A 117 5.04 9.99 -9.23
C GLY A 117 5.10 8.96 -10.35
N ALA A 118 4.04 8.17 -10.54
CA ALA A 118 3.92 7.17 -11.60
C ALA A 118 3.98 7.82 -12.99
N ARG A 119 3.25 8.93 -13.19
CA ARG A 119 3.33 9.72 -14.46
C ARG A 119 4.74 10.23 -14.75
N ILE A 120 5.42 10.79 -13.73
CA ILE A 120 6.80 11.28 -13.86
C ILE A 120 7.76 10.14 -14.22
N LEU A 121 7.51 8.92 -13.74
CA LEU A 121 8.29 7.73 -14.06
C LEU A 121 7.97 7.13 -15.44
N GLY A 122 6.95 7.64 -16.12
CA GLY A 122 6.55 7.21 -17.47
C GLY A 122 5.64 5.98 -17.49
N TYR A 123 5.04 5.63 -16.38
CA TYR A 123 4.01 4.59 -16.35
C TYR A 123 2.72 5.08 -17.00
N SER A 124 2.04 4.20 -17.73
CA SER A 124 0.72 4.45 -18.29
C SER A 124 -0.42 3.82 -17.48
N LYS A 125 -0.08 2.92 -16.55
CA LYS A 125 -1.08 2.20 -15.73
C LYS A 125 -0.57 1.97 -14.31
N VAL A 126 -1.46 2.17 -13.35
CA VAL A 126 -1.29 1.71 -11.96
C VAL A 126 -2.33 0.64 -11.68
N ARG A 127 -1.90 -0.50 -11.13
CA ARG A 127 -2.79 -1.55 -10.64
C ARG A 127 -2.64 -1.70 -9.13
N LEU A 128 -3.57 -2.37 -8.50
CA LEU A 128 -3.51 -2.73 -7.08
C LEU A 128 -4.39 -3.94 -6.76
N GLU A 129 -4.06 -4.62 -5.68
CA GLU A 129 -4.92 -5.55 -4.99
C GLU A 129 -5.30 -5.00 -3.61
N THR A 130 -6.46 -5.39 -3.11
CA THR A 130 -6.96 -5.02 -1.79
C THR A 130 -7.88 -6.13 -1.28
N LEU A 131 -8.23 -6.10 0.00
CA LEU A 131 -9.12 -7.10 0.56
C LEU A 131 -10.57 -6.57 0.65
N ASP A 132 -11.54 -7.47 0.53
CA ASP A 132 -12.98 -7.17 0.47
C ASP A 132 -13.49 -6.34 1.64
N PHE A 133 -12.90 -6.51 2.82
CA PHE A 133 -13.25 -5.75 4.02
C PHE A 133 -12.63 -4.35 4.10
N MET A 134 -11.76 -3.98 3.17
CA MET A 134 -11.13 -2.65 3.13
C MET A 134 -12.03 -1.59 2.48
N GLU A 135 -13.29 -1.53 2.89
CA GLU A 135 -14.33 -0.69 2.28
C GLU A 135 -13.94 0.78 2.11
N ALA A 136 -13.24 1.36 3.08
CA ALA A 136 -12.81 2.76 3.01
C ALA A 136 -11.76 2.98 1.92
N ALA A 137 -10.84 2.02 1.73
CA ALA A 137 -9.84 2.06 0.67
C ALA A 137 -10.50 1.83 -0.69
N ILE A 138 -11.42 0.87 -0.81
CA ILE A 138 -12.19 0.58 -2.02
C ILE A 138 -12.93 1.85 -2.49
N ARG A 139 -13.72 2.49 -1.61
CA ARG A 139 -14.41 3.75 -1.94
C ARG A 139 -13.44 4.86 -2.35
N LEU A 140 -12.27 4.91 -1.74
CA LEU A 140 -11.25 5.90 -2.09
C LEU A 140 -10.68 5.63 -3.48
N TYR A 141 -10.35 4.38 -3.83
CA TYR A 141 -9.89 4.01 -5.17
C TYR A 141 -10.93 4.36 -6.23
N GLU A 142 -12.17 3.95 -6.04
CA GLU A 142 -13.29 4.26 -6.95
C GLU A 142 -13.46 5.78 -7.13
N SER A 143 -13.38 6.56 -6.05
CA SER A 143 -13.48 8.03 -6.10
C SER A 143 -12.33 8.73 -6.82
N LEU A 144 -11.20 8.03 -7.00
CA LEU A 144 -10.03 8.50 -7.74
C LEU A 144 -9.98 8.01 -9.18
N GLY A 145 -11.00 7.26 -9.62
CA GLY A 145 -11.14 6.78 -10.99
C GLY A 145 -10.52 5.41 -11.24
N PHE A 146 -10.12 4.68 -10.20
CA PHE A 146 -9.76 3.28 -10.36
C PHE A 146 -11.01 2.46 -10.70
N VAL A 147 -10.85 1.51 -11.64
CA VAL A 147 -11.88 0.57 -12.05
C VAL A 147 -11.52 -0.84 -11.62
N ARG A 148 -12.51 -1.65 -11.30
CA ARG A 148 -12.30 -3.06 -10.97
C ARG A 148 -11.86 -3.83 -12.20
N ILE A 149 -10.90 -4.73 -12.02
CA ILE A 149 -10.36 -5.60 -13.05
C ILE A 149 -10.34 -7.06 -12.56
N PRO A 150 -10.19 -8.04 -13.45
CA PRO A 150 -9.90 -9.42 -13.05
C PRO A 150 -8.57 -9.55 -12.31
N GLU A 151 -8.40 -10.68 -11.60
CA GLU A 151 -7.11 -11.07 -11.00
C GLU A 151 -5.97 -10.98 -12.03
N PHE A 152 -4.80 -10.56 -11.57
CA PHE A 152 -3.59 -10.49 -12.39
C PHE A 152 -2.47 -11.32 -11.75
N GLU A 153 -1.45 -11.67 -12.51
CA GLU A 153 -0.30 -12.40 -12.01
C GLU A 153 0.52 -11.60 -11.00
N GLY A 154 1.02 -12.29 -9.96
CA GLY A 154 1.90 -11.71 -8.94
C GLY A 154 1.17 -11.11 -7.75
N THR A 155 -0.13 -11.45 -7.55
CA THR A 155 -0.88 -11.08 -6.34
C THR A 155 -0.36 -11.83 -5.12
N GLU A 156 -0.44 -11.18 -3.95
CA GLU A 156 0.09 -11.73 -2.70
C GLU A 156 -0.86 -12.74 -2.04
N GLY A 157 -2.18 -12.63 -2.26
CA GLY A 157 -3.18 -13.41 -1.54
C GLY A 157 -3.03 -14.92 -1.65
N ARG A 158 -2.51 -15.44 -2.78
CA ARG A 158 -2.25 -16.87 -2.94
C ARG A 158 -1.21 -17.39 -1.96
N ALA A 159 -0.17 -16.62 -1.69
CA ALA A 159 0.89 -17.00 -0.75
C ALA A 159 0.38 -17.10 0.69
N TYR A 160 -0.70 -16.38 0.99
CA TYR A 160 -1.28 -16.31 2.33
C TYR A 160 -2.64 -17.03 2.46
N GLY A 161 -3.11 -17.69 1.38
CA GLY A 161 -4.38 -18.43 1.37
C GLY A 161 -5.62 -17.52 1.48
N ILE A 162 -5.53 -16.28 1.01
CA ILE A 162 -6.60 -15.27 1.09
C ILE A 162 -7.03 -14.73 -0.27
N GLN A 163 -6.62 -15.36 -1.37
CA GLN A 163 -6.90 -14.90 -2.75
C GLN A 163 -8.41 -14.75 -3.04
N GLU A 164 -9.27 -15.55 -2.42
CA GLU A 164 -10.73 -15.47 -2.59
C GLU A 164 -11.35 -14.20 -1.98
N HIS A 165 -10.60 -13.48 -1.15
CA HIS A 165 -11.01 -12.24 -0.51
C HIS A 165 -10.37 -11.02 -1.15
N GLU A 166 -9.59 -11.18 -2.21
CA GLU A 166 -8.96 -10.08 -2.92
C GLU A 166 -9.88 -9.43 -3.96
N ILE A 167 -9.73 -8.13 -4.09
CA ILE A 167 -10.36 -7.30 -5.12
C ILE A 167 -9.27 -6.52 -5.83
N TYR A 168 -9.36 -6.46 -7.14
CA TYR A 168 -8.34 -5.90 -8.00
C TYR A 168 -8.82 -4.64 -8.71
N PHE A 169 -7.94 -3.65 -8.81
CA PHE A 169 -8.23 -2.38 -9.46
C PHE A 169 -7.09 -1.94 -10.36
N SER A 170 -7.42 -1.13 -11.38
CA SER A 170 -6.43 -0.36 -12.13
C SER A 170 -6.94 1.02 -12.52
N ILE A 171 -6.01 1.90 -12.83
CA ILE A 171 -6.25 3.21 -13.43
C ILE A 171 -5.23 3.44 -14.54
N ASP A 172 -5.70 3.93 -15.68
CA ASP A 172 -4.83 4.47 -16.74
C ASP A 172 -4.44 5.92 -16.39
N LEU A 173 -3.17 6.31 -16.68
CA LEU A 173 -2.58 7.58 -16.21
C LEU A 173 -2.59 8.69 -17.27
#